data_3642ca833d3fedeb32095a211f6e700d
#
_entry.id   3642ca833d3fedeb32095a211f6e700d
#
_cell.length_a   1.000
_cell.length_b   1.000
_cell.length_c   1.000
_cell.angle_alpha   90.00
_cell.angle_beta   90.00
_cell.angle_gamma   90.00
#
_symmetry.space_group_name_H-M   'P 1'
#
loop_
_entity.id
_entity.type
_entity.pdbx_description
1 polymer ?
#
loop_
_entity_poly.entity_id
_entity_poly.type
_entity_poly.pdbx_seq_one_letter_code
_entity_poly.pdbx_strand_id
1 'polypeptide(L)'
;MDGQSEHVGGPSVREELIAIRERWHCMNHPFYDRLSEGELELRHLAYFLVQHSLLVRQIFRSIGVTYAKSPDDIAHFIVENLAEEAGLLGIDGGEAHDHRDLIFRFTRHSGWTDDDVRNAELLPTWYARAAYYWWITDAEPPIVRIAVQATQESQLVGENGARAVPALIEHYGFSENSPEIGFFTEHATADVKHGDILLDLVEKHATTPELRARALRLAEQTCKLRWVSFNELYRVTHLGEEVGQAPE
;
A
#
# COMPACT_ATOMS: atom_id res chain seq x y z
N MET A 1 14.13 -49.98 2.77
CA MET A 1 14.84 -48.83 3.41
C MET A 1 14.59 -47.63 2.55
N ASP A 2 13.46 -46.99 2.80
CA ASP A 2 13.01 -45.81 2.04
C ASP A 2 13.66 -44.61 2.65
N GLY A 3 14.67 -44.09 1.97
CA GLY A 3 15.31 -42.84 2.32
C GLY A 3 14.37 -41.67 2.00
N GLN A 4 13.62 -41.23 2.95
CA GLN A 4 13.01 -39.89 2.91
C GLN A 4 14.16 -38.89 2.99
N SER A 5 14.51 -38.31 1.83
CA SER A 5 15.32 -37.09 1.80
C SER A 5 14.46 -35.99 2.41
N GLU A 6 14.75 -35.62 3.66
CA GLU A 6 14.29 -34.35 4.21
C GLU A 6 14.84 -33.26 3.28
N HIS A 7 13.98 -32.68 2.49
CA HIS A 7 14.23 -31.41 1.81
C HIS A 7 14.30 -30.35 2.92
N VAL A 8 15.51 -30.10 3.40
CA VAL A 8 15.82 -28.85 4.12
C VAL A 8 15.88 -27.75 3.05
N GLY A 9 14.72 -27.43 2.50
CA GLY A 9 14.56 -26.29 1.60
C GLY A 9 14.64 -25.01 2.43
N GLY A 10 15.36 -24.00 1.93
CA GLY A 10 15.29 -22.65 2.49
C GLY A 10 13.86 -22.09 2.45
N PRO A 11 13.63 -20.88 3.00
CA PRO A 11 12.30 -20.28 3.05
C PRO A 11 11.68 -20.16 1.64
N SER A 12 10.37 -20.28 1.55
CA SER A 12 9.63 -20.06 0.31
C SER A 12 9.69 -18.58 -0.10
N VAL A 13 9.40 -18.27 -1.37
CA VAL A 13 9.35 -16.86 -1.81
C VAL A 13 8.24 -16.09 -1.08
N ARG A 14 7.15 -16.75 -0.72
CA ARG A 14 6.08 -16.20 0.11
C ARG A 14 6.61 -15.77 1.49
N GLU A 15 7.31 -16.65 2.18
CA GLU A 15 7.90 -16.35 3.51
C GLU A 15 8.91 -15.21 3.45
N GLU A 16 9.75 -15.19 2.41
CA GLU A 16 10.72 -14.11 2.21
C GLU A 16 10.05 -12.75 1.93
N LEU A 17 8.97 -12.72 1.13
CA LEU A 17 8.20 -11.48 0.89
C LEU A 17 7.51 -10.98 2.15
N ILE A 18 6.96 -11.88 2.97
CA ILE A 18 6.39 -11.53 4.28
C ILE A 18 7.47 -10.93 5.18
N ALA A 19 8.65 -11.57 5.27
CA ALA A 19 9.76 -11.06 6.07
C ALA A 19 10.25 -9.67 5.60
N ILE A 20 10.28 -9.42 4.29
CA ILE A 20 10.59 -8.11 3.71
C ILE A 20 9.53 -7.08 4.14
N ARG A 21 8.25 -7.41 3.98
CA ARG A 21 7.13 -6.55 4.38
C ARG A 21 7.21 -6.16 5.85
N GLU A 22 7.38 -7.13 6.75
CA GLU A 22 7.45 -6.90 8.19
C GLU A 22 8.66 -6.04 8.58
N ARG A 23 9.81 -6.27 7.97
CA ARG A 23 11.03 -5.46 8.22
C ARG A 23 10.83 -3.98 7.86
N TRP A 24 10.10 -3.69 6.80
CA TRP A 24 9.88 -2.35 6.26
C TRP A 24 8.43 -1.89 6.45
N HIS A 25 7.73 -2.43 7.45
CA HIS A 25 6.33 -2.13 7.67
C HIS A 25 6.14 -0.64 7.98
N CYS A 26 5.37 0.06 7.15
CA CYS A 26 5.23 1.51 7.26
C CYS A 26 4.57 1.97 8.58
N MET A 27 3.75 1.12 9.20
CA MET A 27 3.13 1.40 10.50
C MET A 27 4.14 1.45 11.66
N ASN A 28 5.37 0.97 11.46
CA ASN A 28 6.48 1.13 12.40
C ASN A 28 7.25 2.43 12.20
N HIS A 29 6.80 3.29 11.28
CA HIS A 29 7.41 4.58 11.02
C HIS A 29 6.97 5.61 12.08
N PRO A 30 7.86 6.53 12.55
CA PRO A 30 7.53 7.56 13.53
C PRO A 30 6.29 8.40 13.21
N PHE A 31 5.91 8.53 11.96
CA PHE A 31 4.64 9.17 11.56
C PHE A 31 3.42 8.47 12.19
N TYR A 32 3.40 7.14 12.18
CA TYR A 32 2.31 6.38 12.77
C TYR A 32 2.43 6.21 14.30
N ASP A 33 3.64 6.32 14.86
CA ASP A 33 3.79 6.41 16.31
C ASP A 33 3.08 7.65 16.85
N ARG A 34 3.25 8.81 16.17
CA ARG A 34 2.51 10.04 16.50
C ARG A 34 0.99 9.88 16.40
N LEU A 35 0.49 9.16 15.41
CA LEU A 35 -0.94 8.85 15.33
C LEU A 35 -1.39 8.03 16.53
N SER A 36 -0.64 6.99 16.89
CA SER A 36 -0.95 6.09 18.01
C SER A 36 -0.88 6.76 19.38
N GLU A 37 -0.10 7.83 19.50
CA GLU A 37 0.05 8.65 20.71
C GLU A 37 -0.93 9.84 20.76
N GLY A 38 -1.76 10.03 19.72
CA GLY A 38 -2.68 11.16 19.61
C GLY A 38 -1.99 12.51 19.36
N GLU A 39 -0.74 12.50 18.93
CA GLU A 39 0.09 13.69 18.71
C GLU A 39 0.10 14.15 17.25
N LEU A 40 -0.47 13.38 16.31
CA LEU A 40 -0.56 13.75 14.92
C LEU A 40 -1.81 14.61 14.69
N GLU A 41 -1.67 15.79 14.09
CA GLU A 41 -2.84 16.57 13.67
C GLU A 41 -3.61 15.81 12.55
N LEU A 42 -4.94 15.80 12.62
CA LEU A 42 -5.78 15.12 11.60
C LEU A 42 -5.51 15.64 10.19
N ARG A 43 -5.21 16.94 10.03
CA ARG A 43 -4.85 17.50 8.73
C ARG A 43 -3.56 16.92 8.15
N HIS A 44 -2.63 16.44 9.00
CA HIS A 44 -1.41 15.76 8.57
C HIS A 44 -1.69 14.32 8.13
N LEU A 45 -2.60 13.64 8.83
CA LEU A 45 -3.10 12.34 8.37
C LEU A 45 -3.87 12.46 7.06
N ALA A 46 -4.67 13.53 6.91
CA ALA A 46 -5.33 13.84 5.63
C ALA A 46 -4.30 14.09 4.52
N TYR A 47 -3.19 14.78 4.80
CA TYR A 47 -2.14 14.98 3.81
C TYR A 47 -1.51 13.65 3.34
N PHE A 48 -1.31 12.70 4.26
CA PHE A 48 -0.93 11.33 3.88
C PHE A 48 -1.94 10.74 2.90
N LEU A 49 -3.24 10.81 3.18
CA LEU A 49 -4.28 10.27 2.30
C LEU A 49 -4.32 10.97 0.94
N VAL A 50 -4.06 12.27 0.90
CA VAL A 50 -3.92 13.02 -0.37
C VAL A 50 -2.75 12.47 -1.20
N GLN A 51 -1.57 12.32 -0.60
CA GLN A 51 -0.40 11.76 -1.27
C GLN A 51 -0.65 10.31 -1.72
N HIS A 52 -1.30 9.52 -0.87
CA HIS A 52 -1.71 8.16 -1.19
C HIS A 52 -2.67 8.11 -2.39
N SER A 53 -3.71 8.93 -2.42
CA SER A 53 -4.67 9.01 -3.52
C SER A 53 -4.00 9.35 -4.86
N LEU A 54 -3.09 10.33 -4.85
CA LEU A 54 -2.35 10.72 -6.05
C LEU A 54 -1.42 9.61 -6.56
N LEU A 55 -0.76 8.90 -5.64
CA LEU A 55 0.10 7.76 -5.96
C LEU A 55 -0.72 6.60 -6.52
N VAL A 56 -1.81 6.22 -5.87
CA VAL A 56 -2.68 5.09 -6.25
C VAL A 56 -3.24 5.27 -7.67
N ARG A 57 -3.59 6.49 -8.06
CA ARG A 57 -3.98 6.79 -9.46
C ARG A 57 -2.92 6.39 -10.49
N GLN A 58 -1.63 6.51 -10.16
CA GLN A 58 -0.53 6.08 -11.03
C GLN A 58 -0.34 4.56 -10.97
N ILE A 59 -0.45 3.99 -9.78
CA ILE A 59 -0.33 2.54 -9.55
C ILE A 59 -1.42 1.79 -10.33
N PHE A 60 -2.67 2.21 -10.27
CA PHE A 60 -3.78 1.55 -10.97
C PHE A 60 -3.61 1.58 -12.50
N ARG A 61 -3.12 2.69 -13.06
CA ARG A 61 -2.79 2.73 -14.49
C ARG A 61 -1.69 1.74 -14.84
N SER A 62 -0.67 1.62 -14.00
CA SER A 62 0.42 0.65 -14.20
C SER A 62 -0.07 -0.80 -14.04
N ILE A 63 -1.01 -1.06 -13.12
CA ILE A 63 -1.65 -2.37 -12.97
C ILE A 63 -2.45 -2.76 -14.23
N GLY A 64 -3.14 -1.81 -14.87
CA GLY A 64 -3.81 -2.05 -16.15
C GLY A 64 -2.87 -2.51 -17.26
N VAL A 65 -1.63 -1.99 -17.29
CA VAL A 65 -0.59 -2.50 -18.21
C VAL A 65 -0.10 -3.89 -17.78
N THR A 66 0.01 -4.15 -16.49
CA THR A 66 0.35 -5.47 -15.95
C THR A 66 -0.71 -6.51 -16.35
N TYR A 67 -1.99 -6.16 -16.26
CA TYR A 67 -3.09 -7.00 -16.74
C TYR A 67 -2.88 -7.48 -18.18
N ALA A 68 -2.56 -6.55 -19.09
CA ALA A 68 -2.39 -6.86 -20.51
C ALA A 68 -1.21 -7.80 -20.81
N LYS A 69 -0.27 -7.96 -19.87
CA LYS A 69 0.93 -8.81 -20.00
C LYS A 69 0.83 -10.11 -19.19
N SER A 70 -0.23 -10.28 -18.39
CA SER A 70 -0.35 -11.34 -17.40
C SER A 70 -1.01 -12.61 -17.93
N PRO A 71 -0.70 -13.79 -17.37
CA PRO A 71 -1.51 -14.98 -17.55
C PRO A 71 -2.90 -14.81 -16.90
N ASP A 72 -3.85 -15.67 -17.31
CA ASP A 72 -5.28 -15.53 -17.03
C ASP A 72 -5.62 -15.41 -15.53
N ASP A 73 -4.95 -16.15 -14.66
CA ASP A 73 -5.22 -16.12 -13.22
C ASP A 73 -4.76 -14.81 -12.56
N ILE A 74 -3.62 -14.27 -12.97
CA ILE A 74 -3.16 -12.95 -12.52
C ILE A 74 -4.07 -11.86 -13.09
N ALA A 75 -4.43 -11.96 -14.38
CA ALA A 75 -5.33 -11.02 -15.04
C ALA A 75 -6.71 -10.98 -14.37
N HIS A 76 -7.24 -12.14 -13.98
CA HIS A 76 -8.53 -12.26 -13.27
C HIS A 76 -8.48 -11.51 -11.92
N PHE A 77 -7.46 -11.79 -11.11
CA PHE A 77 -7.26 -11.09 -9.85
C PHE A 77 -7.17 -9.55 -10.03
N ILE A 78 -6.43 -9.09 -11.03
CA ILE A 78 -6.27 -7.64 -11.29
C ILE A 78 -7.62 -7.00 -11.59
N VAL A 79 -8.48 -7.64 -12.38
CA VAL A 79 -9.81 -7.11 -12.72
C VAL A 79 -10.70 -7.01 -11.48
N GLU A 80 -10.73 -8.04 -10.63
CA GLU A 80 -11.50 -8.03 -9.39
C GLU A 80 -11.01 -6.91 -8.47
N ASN A 81 -9.71 -6.84 -8.19
CA ASN A 81 -9.11 -5.82 -7.34
C ASN A 81 -9.40 -4.40 -7.84
N LEU A 82 -9.25 -4.13 -9.15
CA LEU A 82 -9.57 -2.83 -9.72
C LEU A 82 -11.06 -2.48 -9.62
N ALA A 83 -11.95 -3.47 -9.71
CA ALA A 83 -13.40 -3.26 -9.59
C ALA A 83 -13.80 -2.95 -8.13
N GLU A 84 -13.19 -3.61 -7.16
CA GLU A 84 -13.36 -3.34 -5.72
C GLU A 84 -12.88 -1.93 -5.39
N GLU A 85 -11.67 -1.58 -5.79
CA GLU A 85 -11.08 -0.25 -5.56
C GLU A 85 -11.88 0.91 -6.18
N ALA A 86 -12.50 0.65 -7.32
CA ALA A 86 -13.36 1.63 -8.00
C ALA A 86 -14.80 1.68 -7.47
N GLY A 87 -15.14 0.90 -6.45
CA GLY A 87 -16.49 0.82 -5.91
C GLY A 87 -17.52 0.21 -6.87
N LEU A 88 -17.07 -0.63 -7.80
CA LEU A 88 -17.94 -1.37 -8.72
C LEU A 88 -18.30 -2.77 -8.20
N LEU A 89 -17.51 -3.29 -7.29
CA LEU A 89 -17.67 -4.57 -6.64
C LEU A 89 -17.41 -4.40 -5.14
N GLY A 90 -18.27 -4.97 -4.32
CA GLY A 90 -18.07 -4.98 -2.86
C GLY A 90 -17.16 -6.15 -2.46
N ILE A 91 -16.29 -5.91 -1.50
CA ILE A 91 -15.37 -6.92 -0.97
C ILE A 91 -16.20 -8.04 -0.34
N ASP A 92 -15.93 -9.29 -0.72
CA ASP A 92 -16.66 -10.49 -0.28
C ASP A 92 -18.19 -10.39 -0.40
N GLY A 93 -18.68 -9.64 -1.40
CA GLY A 93 -20.12 -9.44 -1.61
C GLY A 93 -20.75 -8.41 -0.67
N GLY A 94 -19.94 -7.64 0.04
CA GLY A 94 -20.38 -6.50 0.85
C GLY A 94 -20.82 -5.29 0.03
N GLU A 95 -21.04 -4.17 0.71
CA GLU A 95 -21.35 -2.91 0.06
C GLU A 95 -20.12 -2.39 -0.71
N ALA A 96 -20.35 -1.89 -1.92
CA ALA A 96 -19.30 -1.35 -2.77
C ALA A 96 -19.02 0.13 -2.46
N HIS A 97 -17.78 0.48 -2.16
CA HIS A 97 -17.38 1.86 -1.91
C HIS A 97 -16.23 2.29 -2.82
N ASP A 98 -16.33 3.44 -3.46
CA ASP A 98 -15.17 4.05 -4.16
C ASP A 98 -14.17 4.55 -3.10
N HIS A 99 -12.98 3.97 -3.07
CA HIS A 99 -11.96 4.32 -2.07
C HIS A 99 -11.54 5.79 -2.12
N ARG A 100 -11.71 6.45 -3.27
CA ARG A 100 -11.48 7.90 -3.37
C ARG A 100 -12.52 8.70 -2.58
N ASP A 101 -13.78 8.25 -2.59
CA ASP A 101 -14.84 8.91 -1.83
C ASP A 101 -14.60 8.76 -0.33
N LEU A 102 -14.07 7.62 0.13
CA LEU A 102 -13.65 7.43 1.51
C LEU A 102 -12.54 8.40 1.90
N ILE A 103 -11.52 8.58 1.04
CA ILE A 103 -10.46 9.57 1.25
C ILE A 103 -11.04 10.99 1.30
N PHE A 104 -11.94 11.37 0.40
CA PHE A 104 -12.58 12.70 0.40
C PHE A 104 -13.40 12.96 1.67
N ARG A 105 -14.07 11.94 2.22
CA ARG A 105 -14.82 12.08 3.49
C ARG A 105 -13.86 12.44 4.65
N PHE A 106 -12.77 11.70 4.77
CA PHE A 106 -11.76 11.98 5.81
C PHE A 106 -11.09 13.34 5.64
N THR A 107 -10.66 13.67 4.42
CA THR A 107 -9.95 14.93 4.15
C THR A 107 -10.83 16.15 4.44
N ARG A 108 -12.11 16.13 4.04
CA ARG A 108 -13.07 17.21 4.38
C ARG A 108 -13.24 17.37 5.89
N HIS A 109 -13.40 16.27 6.63
CA HIS A 109 -13.49 16.30 8.09
C HIS A 109 -12.24 16.90 8.73
N SER A 110 -11.08 16.68 8.13
CA SER A 110 -9.76 17.15 8.61
C SER A 110 -9.39 18.56 8.11
N GLY A 111 -10.34 19.30 7.54
CA GLY A 111 -10.16 20.71 7.16
C GLY A 111 -9.55 20.94 5.76
N TRP A 112 -9.47 19.91 4.91
CA TRP A 112 -9.11 20.05 3.50
C TRP A 112 -10.36 20.32 2.66
N THR A 113 -10.23 21.18 1.65
CA THR A 113 -11.26 21.31 0.61
C THR A 113 -11.04 20.30 -0.52
N ASP A 114 -12.11 20.02 -1.27
CA ASP A 114 -11.99 19.17 -2.47
C ASP A 114 -11.04 19.77 -3.51
N ASP A 115 -10.94 21.08 -3.56
CA ASP A 115 -10.01 21.77 -4.47
C ASP A 115 -8.56 21.64 -4.01
N ASP A 116 -8.28 21.69 -2.70
CA ASP A 116 -6.95 21.40 -2.15
C ASP A 116 -6.50 19.98 -2.54
N VAL A 117 -7.40 18.99 -2.41
CA VAL A 117 -7.10 17.61 -2.77
C VAL A 117 -6.87 17.44 -4.28
N ARG A 118 -7.69 18.10 -5.13
CA ARG A 118 -7.56 18.01 -6.59
C ARG A 118 -6.31 18.69 -7.13
N ASN A 119 -5.89 19.78 -6.50
CA ASN A 119 -4.73 20.60 -6.92
C ASN A 119 -3.42 20.21 -6.22
N ALA A 120 -3.47 19.25 -5.29
CA ALA A 120 -2.27 18.78 -4.62
C ALA A 120 -1.32 18.08 -5.62
N GLU A 121 -0.05 18.22 -5.36
CA GLU A 121 1.02 17.55 -6.11
C GLU A 121 1.68 16.45 -5.28
N LEU A 122 2.23 15.46 -5.96
CA LEU A 122 3.03 14.44 -5.29
C LEU A 122 4.32 15.06 -4.75
N LEU A 123 4.62 14.77 -3.49
CA LEU A 123 5.94 15.03 -2.92
C LEU A 123 7.02 14.31 -3.74
N PRO A 124 8.24 14.86 -3.84
CA PRO A 124 9.32 14.29 -4.65
C PRO A 124 9.57 12.80 -4.49
N THR A 125 9.59 12.29 -3.26
CA THR A 125 9.82 10.86 -3.03
C THR A 125 8.60 9.99 -3.39
N TRP A 126 7.39 10.54 -3.27
CA TRP A 126 6.15 9.90 -3.70
C TRP A 126 6.07 9.84 -5.23
N TYR A 127 6.51 10.91 -5.91
CA TYR A 127 6.63 10.92 -7.35
C TYR A 127 7.68 9.90 -7.85
N ALA A 128 8.86 9.85 -7.20
CA ALA A 128 9.90 8.86 -7.52
C ALA A 128 9.38 7.42 -7.33
N ARG A 129 8.56 7.19 -6.29
CA ARG A 129 7.89 5.91 -6.06
C ARG A 129 6.91 5.58 -7.18
N ALA A 130 6.08 6.53 -7.64
CA ALA A 130 5.19 6.34 -8.79
C ALA A 130 5.97 5.99 -10.06
N ALA A 131 7.06 6.70 -10.33
CA ALA A 131 7.95 6.44 -11.47
C ALA A 131 8.59 5.04 -11.38
N TYR A 132 8.94 4.59 -10.18
CA TYR A 132 9.50 3.27 -9.95
C TYR A 132 8.49 2.15 -10.24
N TYR A 133 7.21 2.31 -9.87
CA TYR A 133 6.14 1.38 -10.26
C TYR A 133 5.99 1.28 -11.78
N TRP A 134 6.03 2.40 -12.49
CA TRP A 134 5.98 2.42 -13.93
C TRP A 134 7.18 1.72 -14.57
N TRP A 135 8.38 1.97 -14.05
CA TRP A 135 9.59 1.29 -14.52
C TRP A 135 9.49 -0.22 -14.32
N ILE A 136 9.07 -0.71 -13.15
CA ILE A 136 8.88 -2.15 -12.91
C ILE A 136 7.85 -2.72 -13.89
N THR A 137 6.74 -2.04 -14.10
CA THR A 137 5.67 -2.49 -14.99
C THR A 137 6.15 -2.62 -16.44
N ASP A 138 7.03 -1.74 -16.89
CA ASP A 138 7.57 -1.75 -18.24
C ASP A 138 8.72 -2.75 -18.43
N ALA A 139 9.68 -2.75 -17.50
CA ALA A 139 10.96 -3.47 -17.62
C ALA A 139 10.92 -4.91 -17.11
N GLU A 140 9.92 -5.29 -16.28
CA GLU A 140 9.91 -6.55 -15.57
C GLU A 140 8.78 -7.49 -16.00
N PRO A 141 8.94 -8.80 -15.82
CA PRO A 141 7.83 -9.73 -15.95
C PRO A 141 6.67 -9.40 -15.00
N PRO A 142 5.40 -9.63 -15.39
CA PRO A 142 4.23 -9.31 -14.57
C PRO A 142 4.32 -9.82 -13.13
N ILE A 143 4.83 -11.03 -12.92
CA ILE A 143 4.94 -11.64 -11.60
C ILE A 143 5.85 -10.84 -10.64
N VAL A 144 6.86 -10.16 -11.15
CA VAL A 144 7.70 -9.27 -10.34
C VAL A 144 6.91 -8.06 -9.87
N ARG A 145 6.04 -7.51 -10.74
CA ARG A 145 5.13 -6.42 -10.38
C ARG A 145 4.10 -6.89 -9.33
N ILE A 146 3.63 -8.14 -9.44
CA ILE A 146 2.73 -8.77 -8.46
C ILE A 146 3.43 -8.95 -7.10
N ALA A 147 4.69 -9.40 -7.07
CA ALA A 147 5.46 -9.49 -5.83
C ALA A 147 5.64 -8.14 -5.13
N VAL A 148 5.85 -7.08 -5.90
CA VAL A 148 5.86 -5.71 -5.37
C VAL A 148 4.49 -5.36 -4.77
N GLN A 149 3.39 -5.64 -5.47
CA GLN A 149 2.03 -5.39 -4.98
C GLN A 149 1.77 -6.14 -3.67
N ALA A 150 2.11 -7.42 -3.59
CA ALA A 150 1.93 -8.26 -2.41
C ALA A 150 2.56 -7.68 -1.12
N THR A 151 3.69 -6.99 -1.24
CA THR A 151 4.34 -6.34 -0.09
C THR A 151 3.77 -4.96 0.24
N GLN A 152 2.91 -4.38 -0.60
CA GLN A 152 2.32 -3.06 -0.40
C GLN A 152 0.88 -3.12 0.09
N GLU A 153 0.08 -4.05 -0.42
CA GLU A 153 -1.33 -4.25 -0.04
C GLU A 153 -1.49 -4.53 1.46
N SER A 154 -0.69 -5.45 1.98
CA SER A 154 -0.85 -5.90 3.37
C SER A 154 -0.18 -5.00 4.42
N GLN A 155 0.15 -3.75 4.11
CA GLN A 155 0.81 -2.86 5.09
C GLN A 155 -0.16 -2.09 6.00
N LEU A 156 -1.45 -2.25 5.84
CA LEU A 156 -2.46 -1.72 6.76
C LEU A 156 -3.10 -2.82 7.61
N VAL A 157 -2.63 -4.07 7.51
CA VAL A 157 -3.16 -5.24 8.22
C VAL A 157 -2.15 -5.86 9.21
N GLY A 158 -2.61 -6.82 9.99
CA GLY A 158 -1.84 -7.47 11.04
C GLY A 158 -1.76 -6.62 12.32
N GLU A 159 -0.98 -7.04 13.30
CA GLU A 159 -0.82 -6.34 14.58
C GLU A 159 -0.37 -4.88 14.39
N ASN A 160 0.52 -4.65 13.43
CA ASN A 160 1.02 -3.31 13.11
C ASN A 160 -0.02 -2.47 12.36
N GLY A 161 -0.74 -3.04 11.39
CA GLY A 161 -1.76 -2.35 10.60
C GLY A 161 -2.99 -1.96 11.41
N ALA A 162 -3.36 -2.77 12.39
CA ALA A 162 -4.50 -2.55 13.26
C ALA A 162 -4.38 -1.30 14.19
N ARG A 163 -3.24 -0.58 14.19
CA ARG A 163 -3.02 0.57 15.10
C ARG A 163 -3.81 1.82 14.72
N ALA A 164 -4.14 2.02 13.43
CA ALA A 164 -4.74 3.27 12.97
C ALA A 164 -6.17 3.46 13.49
N VAL A 165 -7.05 2.48 13.36
CA VAL A 165 -8.46 2.59 13.77
C VAL A 165 -8.60 2.77 15.29
N PRO A 166 -7.96 1.97 16.15
CA PRO A 166 -7.97 2.21 17.59
C PRO A 166 -7.48 3.61 17.99
N ALA A 167 -6.39 4.09 17.39
CA ALA A 167 -5.86 5.43 17.67
C ALA A 167 -6.85 6.54 17.29
N LEU A 168 -7.53 6.40 16.14
CA LEU A 168 -8.55 7.35 15.69
C LEU A 168 -9.75 7.41 16.66
N ILE A 169 -10.13 6.27 17.22
CA ILE A 169 -11.21 6.19 18.21
C ILE A 169 -10.75 6.78 19.55
N GLU A 170 -9.58 6.39 20.03
CA GLU A 170 -9.09 6.76 21.37
C GLU A 170 -8.76 8.25 21.49
N HIS A 171 -8.11 8.82 20.46
CA HIS A 171 -7.50 10.15 20.56
C HIS A 171 -8.21 11.23 19.72
N TYR A 172 -8.99 10.85 18.71
CA TYR A 172 -9.53 11.82 17.73
C TYR A 172 -11.06 11.89 17.71
N GLY A 173 -11.73 11.20 18.63
CA GLY A 173 -13.18 11.31 18.84
C GLY A 173 -14.03 10.58 17.80
N PHE A 174 -13.47 9.70 17.01
CA PHE A 174 -14.22 8.83 16.11
C PHE A 174 -14.82 7.62 16.86
N SER A 175 -15.75 6.93 16.20
CA SER A 175 -16.28 5.63 16.61
C SER A 175 -16.05 4.62 15.48
N GLU A 176 -16.20 3.33 15.76
CA GLU A 176 -16.10 2.26 14.75
C GLU A 176 -17.03 2.47 13.55
N ASN A 177 -18.16 3.14 13.76
CA ASN A 177 -19.17 3.41 12.74
C ASN A 177 -19.05 4.81 12.12
N SER A 178 -18.01 5.56 12.43
CA SER A 178 -17.79 6.88 11.85
C SER A 178 -17.45 6.75 10.36
N PRO A 179 -18.29 7.30 9.45
CA PRO A 179 -18.07 7.13 7.99
C PRO A 179 -16.80 7.82 7.50
N GLU A 180 -16.27 8.77 8.28
CA GLU A 180 -15.05 9.50 7.97
C GLU A 180 -13.80 8.60 8.01
N ILE A 181 -13.78 7.59 8.88
CA ILE A 181 -12.65 6.66 8.99
C ILE A 181 -12.82 5.40 8.13
N GLY A 182 -13.83 5.37 7.25
CA GLY A 182 -14.14 4.24 6.36
C GLY A 182 -12.94 3.72 5.57
N PHE A 183 -12.07 4.61 5.10
CA PHE A 183 -10.83 4.21 4.43
C PHE A 183 -9.98 3.27 5.29
N PHE A 184 -9.80 3.58 6.57
CA PHE A 184 -8.97 2.77 7.47
C PHE A 184 -9.66 1.47 7.89
N THR A 185 -10.98 1.51 8.10
CA THR A 185 -11.74 0.31 8.52
C THR A 185 -11.89 -0.70 7.39
N GLU A 186 -12.09 -0.26 6.15
CA GLU A 186 -12.17 -1.16 4.99
C GLU A 186 -10.81 -1.81 4.68
N HIS A 187 -9.74 -1.03 4.64
CA HIS A 187 -8.40 -1.58 4.40
C HIS A 187 -7.93 -2.53 5.50
N ALA A 188 -8.36 -2.35 6.75
CA ALA A 188 -8.01 -3.27 7.83
C ALA A 188 -8.52 -4.70 7.61
N THR A 189 -9.54 -4.88 6.79
CA THR A 189 -10.16 -6.19 6.47
C THR A 189 -9.84 -6.70 5.07
N ALA A 190 -9.91 -5.83 4.07
CA ALA A 190 -9.73 -6.16 2.65
C ALA A 190 -8.31 -6.61 2.30
N ASP A 191 -7.33 -5.89 2.81
CA ASP A 191 -5.92 -6.09 2.47
C ASP A 191 -5.37 -7.45 2.91
N VAL A 192 -5.99 -8.12 3.90
CA VAL A 192 -5.60 -9.48 4.32
C VAL A 192 -5.77 -10.45 3.16
N LYS A 193 -6.96 -10.45 2.55
CA LYS A 193 -7.33 -11.38 1.47
C LYS A 193 -6.52 -11.11 0.20
N HIS A 194 -6.46 -9.84 -0.21
CA HIS A 194 -5.71 -9.45 -1.41
C HIS A 194 -4.23 -9.79 -1.29
N GLY A 195 -3.64 -9.50 -0.12
CA GLY A 195 -2.24 -9.82 0.17
C GLY A 195 -1.93 -11.31 0.07
N ASP A 196 -2.81 -12.16 0.62
CA ASP A 196 -2.65 -13.62 0.57
C ASP A 196 -2.75 -14.16 -0.86
N ILE A 197 -3.74 -13.72 -1.64
CA ILE A 197 -3.89 -14.13 -3.05
C ILE A 197 -2.66 -13.72 -3.87
N LEU A 198 -2.17 -12.50 -3.69
CA LEU A 198 -0.97 -12.02 -4.38
C LEU A 198 0.27 -12.85 -4.03
N LEU A 199 0.45 -13.21 -2.76
CA LEU A 199 1.55 -14.06 -2.31
C LEU A 199 1.48 -15.46 -2.91
N ASP A 200 0.27 -16.06 -3.00
CA ASP A 200 0.06 -17.36 -3.64
C ASP A 200 0.35 -17.31 -5.14
N LEU A 201 -0.04 -16.25 -5.83
CA LEU A 201 0.30 -16.03 -7.23
C LEU A 201 1.82 -15.93 -7.43
N VAL A 202 2.54 -15.25 -6.53
CA VAL A 202 4.01 -15.19 -6.62
C VAL A 202 4.63 -16.56 -6.39
N GLU A 203 4.18 -17.31 -5.39
CA GLU A 203 4.67 -18.67 -5.13
C GLU A 203 4.46 -19.57 -6.34
N LYS A 204 3.31 -19.48 -7.01
CA LYS A 204 2.95 -20.25 -8.19
C LYS A 204 3.79 -19.90 -9.43
N HIS A 205 4.05 -18.63 -9.67
CA HIS A 205 4.61 -18.14 -10.93
C HIS A 205 6.10 -17.76 -10.89
N ALA A 206 6.68 -17.49 -9.71
CA ALA A 206 8.11 -17.22 -9.57
C ALA A 206 8.92 -18.52 -9.55
N THR A 207 8.93 -19.25 -10.67
CA THR A 207 9.40 -20.64 -10.76
C THR A 207 10.90 -20.81 -10.90
N THR A 208 11.67 -19.76 -11.23
CA THR A 208 13.12 -19.85 -11.35
C THR A 208 13.85 -19.08 -10.26
N PRO A 209 15.06 -19.51 -9.84
CA PRO A 209 15.84 -18.79 -8.83
C PRO A 209 16.11 -17.32 -9.19
N GLU A 210 16.34 -17.04 -10.47
CA GLU A 210 16.60 -15.69 -10.97
C GLU A 210 15.36 -14.80 -10.85
N LEU A 211 14.19 -15.35 -11.18
CA LEU A 211 12.92 -14.63 -11.10
C LEU A 211 12.53 -14.36 -9.63
N ARG A 212 12.73 -15.35 -8.75
CA ARG A 212 12.54 -15.19 -7.29
C ARG A 212 13.46 -14.09 -6.74
N ALA A 213 14.77 -14.18 -7.00
CA ALA A 213 15.72 -13.18 -6.53
C ALA A 213 15.39 -11.78 -7.02
N ARG A 214 14.88 -11.65 -8.25
CA ARG A 214 14.49 -10.39 -8.85
C ARG A 214 13.23 -9.84 -8.17
N ALA A 215 12.21 -10.68 -7.96
CA ALA A 215 10.98 -10.33 -7.26
C ALA A 215 11.25 -9.82 -5.84
N LEU A 216 12.02 -10.57 -5.05
CA LEU A 216 12.40 -10.21 -3.69
C LEU A 216 13.17 -8.88 -3.62
N ARG A 217 14.18 -8.71 -4.48
CA ARG A 217 14.98 -7.49 -4.51
C ARG A 217 14.14 -6.26 -4.83
N LEU A 218 13.24 -6.33 -5.83
CA LEU A 218 12.44 -5.18 -6.24
C LEU A 218 11.29 -4.91 -5.27
N ALA A 219 10.72 -5.94 -4.65
CA ALA A 219 9.76 -5.80 -3.55
C ALA A 219 10.40 -5.08 -2.35
N GLU A 220 11.59 -5.52 -1.91
CA GLU A 220 12.30 -4.85 -0.82
C GLU A 220 12.65 -3.39 -1.16
N GLN A 221 13.12 -3.14 -2.38
CA GLN A 221 13.41 -1.77 -2.81
C GLN A 221 12.16 -0.88 -2.81
N THR A 222 11.01 -1.42 -3.16
CA THR A 222 9.73 -0.67 -3.11
C THR A 222 9.31 -0.36 -1.67
N CYS A 223 9.51 -1.31 -0.75
CA CYS A 223 9.27 -1.07 0.67
C CYS A 223 10.20 0.02 1.24
N LYS A 224 11.48 0.03 0.87
CA LYS A 224 12.43 1.09 1.22
C LYS A 224 12.00 2.45 0.67
N LEU A 225 11.55 2.52 -0.58
CA LEU A 225 11.02 3.76 -1.17
C LEU A 225 9.76 4.23 -0.44
N ARG A 226 8.88 3.32 -0.01
CA ARG A 226 7.72 3.66 0.82
C ARG A 226 8.17 4.29 2.14
N TRP A 227 9.15 3.68 2.82
CA TRP A 227 9.70 4.23 4.06
C TRP A 227 10.27 5.63 3.87
N VAL A 228 11.05 5.86 2.81
CA VAL A 228 11.61 7.18 2.47
C VAL A 228 10.49 8.19 2.17
N SER A 229 9.39 7.76 1.55
CA SER A 229 8.22 8.60 1.31
C SER A 229 7.57 9.05 2.63
N PHE A 230 7.52 8.18 3.63
CA PHE A 230 7.07 8.56 4.98
C PHE A 230 8.06 9.47 5.71
N ASN A 231 9.38 9.31 5.51
CA ASN A 231 10.37 10.26 6.04
C ASN A 231 10.10 11.68 5.52
N GLU A 232 9.86 11.84 4.21
CA GLU A 232 9.55 13.14 3.62
C GLU A 232 8.23 13.70 4.16
N LEU A 233 7.18 12.87 4.21
CA LEU A 233 5.89 13.26 4.77
C LEU A 233 6.04 13.73 6.22
N TYR A 234 6.79 13.01 7.06
CA TYR A 234 7.05 13.36 8.45
C TYR A 234 7.79 14.68 8.59
N ARG A 235 8.80 14.93 7.74
CA ARG A 235 9.55 16.20 7.73
C ARG A 235 8.64 17.38 7.37
N VAL A 236 7.81 17.24 6.36
CA VAL A 236 6.86 18.29 5.96
C VAL A 236 5.81 18.54 7.04
N THR A 237 5.21 17.50 7.57
CA THR A 237 4.05 17.62 8.47
C THR A 237 4.46 17.93 9.91
N HIS A 238 5.55 17.34 10.38
CA HIS A 238 5.97 17.45 11.78
C HIS A 238 7.09 18.45 12.02
N LEU A 239 8.07 18.53 11.11
CA LEU A 239 9.19 19.44 11.24
C LEU A 239 8.95 20.78 10.53
N GLY A 240 7.85 20.93 9.77
CA GLY A 240 7.53 22.14 9.03
C GLY A 240 8.50 22.44 7.90
N GLU A 241 9.22 21.43 7.38
CA GLU A 241 10.16 21.64 6.28
C GLU A 241 9.42 21.88 4.97
N GLU A 242 9.81 22.91 4.26
CA GLU A 242 9.36 23.17 2.89
C GLU A 242 10.11 22.23 1.93
N VAL A 243 9.35 21.43 1.19
CA VAL A 243 9.89 20.49 0.20
C VAL A 243 9.69 21.05 -1.19
N GLY A 244 10.75 21.02 -1.99
CA GLY A 244 10.70 21.41 -3.41
C GLY A 244 11.04 22.86 -3.70
N GLN A 245 11.48 23.65 -2.71
CA GLN A 245 12.09 24.95 -2.99
C GLN A 245 13.56 24.77 -3.35
N ALA A 246 13.98 25.42 -4.46
CA ALA A 246 15.41 25.51 -4.77
C ALA A 246 16.11 26.35 -3.69
N PRO A 247 17.32 25.95 -3.23
CA PRO A 247 18.11 26.80 -2.35
C PRO A 247 18.39 28.14 -3.04
N GLU A 248 18.26 29.25 -2.30
CA GLU A 248 18.60 30.59 -2.78
C GLU A 248 20.09 30.72 -3.14
#